data_2ac1f125ced7c4aedc3341d457e66881
#
_entry.id   2ac1f125ced7c4aedc3341d457e66881
#
_cell.length_a   1.000
_cell.length_b   1.000
_cell.length_c   1.000
_cell.angle_alpha   90.00
_cell.angle_beta   90.00
_cell.angle_gamma   90.00
#
_symmetry.space_group_name_H-M   'P 1'
#
loop_
_entity.id
_entity.type
_entity.pdbx_description
1 polymer ?
#
loop_
_entity_poly.entity_id
_entity_poly.type
_entity_poly.pdbx_seq_one_letter_code
_entity_poly.pdbx_strand_id
1 'polypeptide(L)'
;MAFGESGYDATSLDDLARALDIRKQSILYHYASKELLLEACVRRAITDLSVALDEAIRKSSYGWERIESIVKRVFRLANNQPELLGLLREVTRLGPPILTYAVDGIRPLLEGATMWLAEEMKAGRVRKSDPELLVLSIYSTVMGAATEVKLFEAIGETSTLRDVALRRKELLRFLRTALIP
;
A
#
# COMPACT_ATOMS: atom_id res chain seq x y z
N MET A 1 6.04 -12.53 2.39
CA MET A 1 6.25 -12.42 3.86
C MET A 1 5.05 -13.02 4.59
N ALA A 2 5.25 -14.02 5.45
CA ALA A 2 4.20 -14.81 6.08
C ALA A 2 3.08 -13.96 6.76
N PHE A 3 3.44 -12.89 7.45
CA PHE A 3 2.44 -12.00 8.08
C PHE A 3 1.48 -11.35 7.09
N GLY A 4 1.92 -11.04 5.87
CA GLY A 4 1.06 -10.46 4.83
C GLY A 4 0.21 -11.49 4.07
N GLU A 5 0.62 -12.76 4.07
CA GLU A 5 -0.05 -13.85 3.37
C GLU A 5 -1.05 -14.58 4.26
N SER A 6 -0.60 -14.97 5.47
CA SER A 6 -1.35 -15.81 6.40
C SER A 6 -1.97 -15.02 7.56
N GLY A 7 -1.58 -13.75 7.73
CA GLY A 7 -1.96 -12.92 8.86
C GLY A 7 -1.05 -13.10 10.07
N TYR A 8 -1.06 -12.09 10.96
CA TYR A 8 -0.22 -12.07 12.15
C TYR A 8 -0.60 -13.18 13.13
N ASP A 9 -1.89 -13.30 13.47
CA ASP A 9 -2.34 -14.24 14.50
C ASP A 9 -2.08 -15.70 14.10
N ALA A 10 -2.26 -16.04 12.85
CA ALA A 10 -2.07 -17.39 12.30
C ALA A 10 -0.61 -17.77 12.06
N THR A 11 0.36 -16.85 12.18
CA THR A 11 1.78 -17.09 11.94
C THR A 11 2.53 -17.19 13.28
N SER A 12 3.14 -18.32 13.61
CA SER A 12 4.01 -18.48 14.78
C SER A 12 5.49 -18.28 14.43
N LEU A 13 6.33 -17.99 15.46
CA LEU A 13 7.78 -17.96 15.28
C LEU A 13 8.36 -19.34 14.89
N ASP A 14 7.69 -20.42 15.29
CA ASP A 14 8.09 -21.78 14.91
C ASP A 14 7.80 -22.06 13.44
N ASP A 15 6.68 -21.57 12.92
CA ASP A 15 6.35 -21.68 11.47
C ASP A 15 7.33 -20.88 10.62
N LEU A 16 7.69 -19.67 11.09
CA LEU A 16 8.70 -18.84 10.41
C LEU A 16 10.08 -19.50 10.42
N ALA A 17 10.49 -20.06 11.56
CA ALA A 17 11.76 -20.76 11.69
C ALA A 17 11.84 -21.98 10.75
N ARG A 18 10.74 -22.76 10.69
CA ARG A 18 10.61 -23.92 9.79
C ARG A 18 10.66 -23.48 8.32
N ALA A 19 9.96 -22.41 7.95
CA ALA A 19 9.93 -21.91 6.56
C ALA A 19 11.30 -21.36 6.08
N LEU A 20 12.14 -20.89 7.02
CA LEU A 20 13.47 -20.35 6.75
C LEU A 20 14.59 -21.38 6.96
N ASP A 21 14.26 -22.61 7.37
CA ASP A 21 15.23 -23.66 7.75
C ASP A 21 16.25 -23.19 8.80
N ILE A 22 15.77 -22.47 9.83
CA ILE A 22 16.57 -21.99 10.96
C ILE A 22 15.93 -22.40 12.28
N ARG A 23 16.67 -22.21 13.39
CA ARG A 23 16.14 -22.42 14.74
C ARG A 23 15.35 -21.18 15.19
N LYS A 24 14.26 -21.37 15.96
CA LYS A 24 13.48 -20.28 16.58
C LYS A 24 14.37 -19.34 17.41
N GLN A 25 15.38 -19.88 18.10
CA GLN A 25 16.35 -19.10 18.86
C GLN A 25 17.13 -18.12 18.00
N SER A 26 17.36 -18.43 16.73
CA SER A 26 18.01 -17.50 15.79
C SER A 26 17.12 -16.30 15.51
N ILE A 27 15.80 -16.49 15.39
CA ILE A 27 14.85 -15.39 15.25
C ILE A 27 14.85 -14.56 16.55
N LEU A 28 14.72 -15.23 17.72
CA LEU A 28 14.67 -14.56 19.02
C LEU A 28 15.97 -13.83 19.39
N TYR A 29 17.09 -14.25 18.85
CA TYR A 29 18.37 -13.54 18.99
C TYR A 29 18.34 -12.15 18.34
N HIS A 30 17.68 -12.02 17.18
CA HIS A 30 17.56 -10.76 16.45
C HIS A 30 16.34 -9.95 16.84
N TYR A 31 15.24 -10.61 17.18
CA TYR A 31 13.94 -10.01 17.52
C TYR A 31 13.41 -10.68 18.79
N ALA A 32 13.47 -9.98 19.91
CA ALA A 32 13.13 -10.53 21.22
C ALA A 32 11.68 -11.03 21.34
N SER A 33 10.79 -10.62 20.42
CA SER A 33 9.41 -11.08 20.36
C SER A 33 8.86 -11.08 18.92
N LYS A 34 7.69 -11.71 18.73
CA LYS A 34 6.95 -11.72 17.45
C LYS A 34 6.49 -10.30 17.07
N GLU A 35 6.14 -9.49 18.06
CA GLU A 35 5.74 -8.09 17.90
C GLU A 35 6.90 -7.25 17.35
N LEU A 36 8.10 -7.38 17.91
CA LEU A 36 9.30 -6.67 17.45
C LEU A 36 9.71 -7.11 16.02
N LEU A 37 9.51 -8.39 15.70
CA LEU A 37 9.69 -8.87 14.33
C LEU A 37 8.66 -8.24 13.38
N LEU A 38 7.39 -8.14 13.79
CA LEU A 38 6.35 -7.47 13.01
C LEU A 38 6.70 -6.00 12.76
N GLU A 39 7.11 -5.26 13.80
CA GLU A 39 7.55 -3.87 13.66
C GLU A 39 8.71 -3.71 12.66
N ALA A 40 9.69 -4.61 12.70
CA ALA A 40 10.79 -4.60 11.75
C ALA A 40 10.32 -4.86 10.31
N CYS A 41 9.38 -5.79 10.11
CA CYS A 41 8.75 -6.05 8.83
C CYS A 41 7.96 -4.83 8.32
N VAL A 42 7.19 -4.19 9.19
CA VAL A 42 6.41 -2.99 8.87
C VAL A 42 7.34 -1.83 8.50
N ARG A 43 8.40 -1.60 9.26
CA ARG A 43 9.41 -0.57 8.96
C ARG A 43 10.01 -0.78 7.57
N ARG A 44 10.37 -2.02 7.25
CA ARG A 44 10.92 -2.36 5.92
C ARG A 44 9.89 -2.12 4.82
N ALA A 45 8.64 -2.55 5.02
CA ALA A 45 7.56 -2.35 4.05
C ALA A 45 7.28 -0.86 3.78
N ILE A 46 7.28 -0.02 4.83
CA ILE A 46 7.14 1.44 4.71
C ILE A 46 8.30 2.04 3.91
N THR A 47 9.54 1.62 4.19
CA THR A 47 10.72 2.09 3.46
C THR A 47 10.63 1.73 1.98
N ASP A 48 10.31 0.49 1.66
CA ASP A 48 10.21 -0.01 0.28
C ASP A 48 9.06 0.71 -0.48
N LEU A 49 7.92 0.93 0.20
CA LEU A 49 6.81 1.70 -0.36
C LEU A 49 7.21 3.16 -0.63
N SER A 50 7.84 3.82 0.36
CA SER A 50 8.28 5.21 0.23
C SER A 50 9.23 5.40 -0.94
N VAL A 51 10.27 4.56 -1.05
CA VAL A 51 11.21 4.58 -2.18
C VAL A 51 10.49 4.39 -3.52
N ALA A 52 9.55 3.45 -3.56
CA ALA A 52 8.79 3.16 -4.78
C ALA A 52 7.91 4.32 -5.23
N LEU A 53 7.26 5.01 -4.29
CA LEU A 53 6.40 6.16 -4.56
C LEU A 53 7.24 7.40 -4.91
N ASP A 54 8.34 7.64 -4.22
CA ASP A 54 9.29 8.74 -4.54
C ASP A 54 9.83 8.63 -5.97
N GLU A 55 10.16 7.42 -6.43
CA GLU A 55 10.56 7.19 -7.82
C GLU A 55 9.45 7.54 -8.81
N ALA A 56 8.20 7.17 -8.52
CA ALA A 56 7.05 7.48 -9.37
C ALA A 56 6.79 8.99 -9.43
N ILE A 57 6.91 9.68 -8.29
CA ILE A 57 6.76 11.14 -8.17
C ILE A 57 7.85 11.88 -8.94
N ARG A 58 9.11 11.50 -8.77
CA ARG A 58 10.25 12.16 -9.45
C ARG A 58 10.24 12.02 -10.96
N LYS A 59 9.69 10.90 -11.47
CA LYS A 59 9.60 10.59 -12.91
C LYS A 59 8.36 11.19 -13.59
N SER A 60 7.45 11.78 -12.83
CA SER A 60 6.21 12.37 -13.33
C SER A 60 6.27 13.89 -13.27
N SER A 61 5.57 14.55 -14.20
CA SER A 61 5.41 16.00 -14.25
C SER A 61 4.43 16.48 -13.17
N TYR A 62 3.38 17.18 -13.54
CA TYR A 62 2.37 17.74 -12.64
C TYR A 62 0.98 17.18 -12.97
N GLY A 63 0.03 17.48 -12.14
CA GLY A 63 -1.37 17.15 -12.39
C GLY A 63 -1.63 15.65 -12.51
N TRP A 64 -2.41 15.30 -13.53
CA TRP A 64 -2.85 13.93 -13.77
C TRP A 64 -1.72 12.91 -13.93
N GLU A 65 -0.62 13.27 -14.59
CA GLU A 65 0.50 12.35 -14.84
C GLU A 65 1.10 11.80 -13.54
N ARG A 66 1.17 12.62 -12.49
CA ARG A 66 1.66 12.19 -11.19
C ARG A 66 0.71 11.19 -10.53
N ILE A 67 -0.58 11.46 -10.54
CA ILE A 67 -1.60 10.54 -10.02
C ILE A 67 -1.54 9.19 -10.75
N GLU A 68 -1.50 9.25 -12.07
CA GLU A 68 -1.41 8.06 -12.92
C GLU A 68 -0.14 7.24 -12.65
N SER A 69 1.00 7.91 -12.47
CA SER A 69 2.28 7.28 -12.16
C SER A 69 2.25 6.54 -10.81
N ILE A 70 1.69 7.20 -9.78
CA ILE A 70 1.52 6.62 -8.44
C ILE A 70 0.61 5.39 -8.50
N VAL A 71 -0.56 5.49 -9.14
CA VAL A 71 -1.50 4.36 -9.28
C VAL A 71 -0.85 3.19 -10.01
N LYS A 72 -0.17 3.44 -11.13
CA LYS A 72 0.56 2.41 -11.87
C LYS A 72 1.64 1.74 -11.00
N ARG A 73 2.31 2.52 -10.14
CA ARG A 73 3.34 1.98 -9.23
C ARG A 73 2.73 1.09 -8.15
N VAL A 74 1.62 1.49 -7.54
CA VAL A 74 0.90 0.67 -6.54
C VAL A 74 0.43 -0.65 -7.13
N PHE A 75 -0.18 -0.65 -8.32
CA PHE A 75 -0.59 -1.89 -9.01
C PHE A 75 0.60 -2.79 -9.34
N ARG A 76 1.73 -2.22 -9.71
CA ARG A 76 2.96 -2.98 -9.94
C ARG A 76 3.48 -3.62 -8.66
N LEU A 77 3.44 -2.90 -7.53
CA LEU A 77 3.78 -3.45 -6.21
C LEU A 77 2.83 -4.56 -5.81
N ALA A 78 1.51 -4.38 -5.99
CA ALA A 78 0.52 -5.40 -5.68
C ALA A 78 0.75 -6.70 -6.47
N ASN A 79 1.21 -6.60 -7.71
CA ASN A 79 1.50 -7.76 -8.55
C ASN A 79 2.85 -8.42 -8.25
N ASN A 80 3.89 -7.62 -7.99
CA ASN A 80 5.25 -8.13 -7.86
C ASN A 80 5.65 -8.44 -6.42
N GLN A 81 5.00 -7.81 -5.45
CA GLN A 81 5.26 -7.91 -4.01
C GLN A 81 3.93 -7.90 -3.23
N PRO A 82 3.01 -8.86 -3.49
CA PRO A 82 1.69 -8.88 -2.87
C PRO A 82 1.77 -8.94 -1.34
N GLU A 83 2.80 -9.59 -0.81
CA GLU A 83 3.06 -9.70 0.63
C GLU A 83 3.36 -8.36 1.30
N LEU A 84 3.89 -7.36 0.58
CA LEU A 84 4.14 -6.01 1.10
C LEU A 84 2.80 -5.30 1.35
N LEU A 85 1.92 -5.28 0.36
CA LEU A 85 0.60 -4.65 0.51
C LEU A 85 -0.31 -5.46 1.43
N GLY A 86 -0.18 -6.80 1.43
CA GLY A 86 -0.84 -7.68 2.37
C GLY A 86 -0.47 -7.38 3.82
N LEU A 87 0.81 -7.11 4.10
CA LEU A 87 1.27 -6.70 5.43
C LEU A 87 0.65 -5.36 5.86
N LEU A 88 0.59 -4.36 4.98
CA LEU A 88 -0.03 -3.06 5.30
C LEU A 88 -1.54 -3.20 5.61
N ARG A 89 -2.24 -4.09 4.90
CA ARG A 89 -3.65 -4.42 5.22
C ARG A 89 -3.77 -5.10 6.58
N GLU A 90 -2.88 -6.06 6.87
CA GLU A 90 -2.86 -6.76 8.16
C GLU A 90 -2.62 -5.79 9.31
N VAL A 91 -1.71 -4.84 9.17
CA VAL A 91 -1.47 -3.76 10.14
C VAL A 91 -2.74 -2.93 10.40
N THR A 92 -3.51 -2.62 9.36
CA THR A 92 -4.78 -1.92 9.49
C THR A 92 -5.81 -2.75 10.26
N ARG A 93 -5.86 -4.06 10.02
CA ARG A 93 -6.73 -5.01 10.73
C ARG A 93 -6.37 -5.14 12.23
N LEU A 94 -5.09 -5.19 12.54
CA LEU A 94 -4.59 -5.33 13.90
C LEU A 94 -4.88 -4.09 14.76
N GLY A 95 -4.90 -2.89 14.17
CA GLY A 95 -5.11 -1.66 14.91
C GLY A 95 -3.90 -1.24 15.76
N PRO A 96 -4.10 -0.30 16.72
CA PRO A 96 -3.03 0.12 17.62
C PRO A 96 -2.49 -1.04 18.50
N PRO A 97 -1.18 -1.02 18.87
CA PRO A 97 -0.20 0.06 18.63
C PRO A 97 0.48 0.01 17.26
N ILE A 98 0.47 -1.15 16.56
CA ILE A 98 1.24 -1.32 15.30
C ILE A 98 0.72 -0.42 14.18
N LEU A 99 -0.59 -0.16 14.11
CA LEU A 99 -1.16 0.78 13.15
C LEU A 99 -0.65 2.21 13.39
N THR A 100 -0.58 2.65 14.65
CA THR A 100 -0.03 3.98 14.99
C THR A 100 1.42 4.09 14.54
N TYR A 101 2.23 3.07 14.82
CA TYR A 101 3.61 2.99 14.35
C TYR A 101 3.73 3.09 12.82
N ALA A 102 2.87 2.37 12.09
CA ALA A 102 2.86 2.41 10.63
C ALA A 102 2.44 3.78 10.09
N VAL A 103 1.40 4.38 10.66
CA VAL A 103 0.91 5.71 10.27
C VAL A 103 1.98 6.78 10.49
N ASP A 104 2.68 6.74 11.62
CA ASP A 104 3.79 7.68 11.88
C ASP A 104 4.91 7.54 10.84
N GLY A 105 5.19 6.32 10.41
CA GLY A 105 6.19 6.06 9.37
C GLY A 105 5.82 6.58 7.97
N ILE A 106 4.52 6.60 7.63
CA ILE A 106 4.04 7.11 6.32
C ILE A 106 3.56 8.56 6.38
N ARG A 107 3.52 9.17 7.56
CA ARG A 107 3.05 10.55 7.77
C ARG A 107 3.67 11.56 6.81
N PRO A 108 5.01 11.59 6.58
CA PRO A 108 5.61 12.54 5.64
C PRO A 108 5.08 12.40 4.20
N LEU A 109 4.78 11.17 3.78
CA LEU A 109 4.17 10.89 2.47
C LEU A 109 2.75 11.44 2.38
N LEU A 110 1.93 11.24 3.42
CA LEU A 110 0.56 11.74 3.48
C LEU A 110 0.52 13.27 3.47
N GLU A 111 1.34 13.90 4.29
CA GLU A 111 1.46 15.37 4.35
C GLU A 111 1.93 15.94 3.01
N GLY A 112 2.95 15.34 2.40
CA GLY A 112 3.45 15.74 1.08
C GLY A 112 2.38 15.61 -0.01
N ALA A 113 1.59 14.53 -0.01
CA ALA A 113 0.49 14.33 -0.95
C ALA A 113 -0.62 15.36 -0.74
N THR A 114 -0.97 15.67 0.52
CA THR A 114 -1.99 16.66 0.88
C THR A 114 -1.58 18.05 0.42
N MET A 115 -0.33 18.47 0.71
CA MET A 115 0.19 19.76 0.27
C MET A 115 0.21 19.88 -1.25
N TRP A 116 0.69 18.83 -1.94
CA TRP A 116 0.72 18.82 -3.39
C TRP A 116 -0.69 18.91 -4.00
N LEU A 117 -1.68 18.15 -3.50
CA LEU A 117 -3.05 18.24 -3.99
C LEU A 117 -3.65 19.63 -3.76
N ALA A 118 -3.38 20.26 -2.61
CA ALA A 118 -3.82 21.63 -2.35
C ALA A 118 -3.28 22.63 -3.39
N GLU A 119 -2.00 22.51 -3.79
CA GLU A 119 -1.42 23.34 -4.84
C GLU A 119 -2.00 23.04 -6.24
N GLU A 120 -2.28 21.77 -6.56
CA GLU A 120 -2.94 21.41 -7.82
C GLU A 120 -4.38 21.95 -7.91
N MET A 121 -5.10 21.98 -6.78
CA MET A 121 -6.43 22.60 -6.68
C MET A 121 -6.38 24.11 -6.84
N LYS A 122 -5.40 24.79 -6.22
CA LYS A 122 -5.18 26.25 -6.40
C LYS A 122 -4.87 26.58 -7.85
N ALA A 123 -4.10 25.73 -8.52
CA ALA A 123 -3.75 25.89 -9.94
C ALA A 123 -4.89 25.49 -10.92
N GLY A 124 -6.02 25.00 -10.42
CA GLY A 124 -7.15 24.56 -11.23
C GLY A 124 -6.92 23.26 -12.02
N ARG A 125 -5.85 22.51 -11.71
CA ARG A 125 -5.55 21.22 -12.36
C ARG A 125 -6.25 20.03 -11.70
N VAL A 126 -6.71 20.19 -10.47
CA VAL A 126 -7.54 19.22 -9.74
C VAL A 126 -8.77 19.95 -9.22
N ARG A 127 -9.93 19.27 -9.24
CA ARG A 127 -11.19 19.82 -8.70
C ARG A 127 -11.03 20.19 -7.24
N LYS A 128 -11.65 21.31 -6.85
CA LYS A 128 -11.64 21.76 -5.44
C LYS A 128 -12.35 20.75 -4.54
N SER A 129 -11.67 20.33 -3.49
CA SER A 129 -12.14 19.41 -2.47
C SER A 129 -11.34 19.65 -1.19
N ASP A 130 -11.66 18.93 -0.11
CA ASP A 130 -10.77 18.82 1.04
C ASP A 130 -9.56 17.95 0.64
N PRO A 131 -8.33 18.47 0.68
CA PRO A 131 -7.17 17.74 0.17
C PRO A 131 -6.79 16.52 1.02
N GLU A 132 -7.01 16.56 2.34
CA GLU A 132 -6.73 15.45 3.24
C GLU A 132 -7.71 14.30 3.02
N LEU A 133 -9.02 14.59 2.99
CA LEU A 133 -10.04 13.59 2.68
C LEU A 133 -9.88 13.03 1.27
N LEU A 134 -9.41 13.83 0.32
CA LEU A 134 -9.15 13.36 -1.04
C LEU A 134 -7.96 12.39 -1.09
N VAL A 135 -6.87 12.64 -0.35
CA VAL A 135 -5.74 11.69 -0.21
C VAL A 135 -6.24 10.36 0.33
N LEU A 136 -7.04 10.37 1.41
CA LEU A 136 -7.60 9.15 2.01
C LEU A 136 -8.54 8.41 1.06
N SER A 137 -9.37 9.14 0.31
CA SER A 137 -10.29 8.56 -0.68
C SER A 137 -9.55 7.90 -1.84
N ILE A 138 -8.51 8.56 -2.37
CA ILE A 138 -7.64 7.99 -3.41
C ILE A 138 -6.93 6.74 -2.88
N TYR A 139 -6.34 6.83 -1.69
CA TYR A 139 -5.68 5.70 -1.03
C TYR A 139 -6.63 4.50 -0.92
N SER A 140 -7.81 4.68 -0.32
CA SER A 140 -8.78 3.60 -0.10
C SER A 140 -9.23 2.96 -1.42
N THR A 141 -9.51 3.79 -2.44
CA THR A 141 -9.96 3.32 -3.75
C THR A 141 -8.86 2.55 -4.48
N VAL A 142 -7.63 3.06 -4.47
CA VAL A 142 -6.48 2.42 -5.13
C VAL A 142 -6.09 1.14 -4.43
N MET A 143 -6.01 1.15 -3.09
CA MET A 143 -5.67 -0.04 -2.30
C MET A 143 -6.73 -1.13 -2.46
N GLY A 144 -8.01 -0.80 -2.37
CA GLY A 144 -9.10 -1.76 -2.61
C GLY A 144 -9.00 -2.40 -4.00
N ALA A 145 -8.88 -1.59 -5.05
CA ALA A 145 -8.76 -2.09 -6.41
C ALA A 145 -7.49 -2.93 -6.66
N ALA A 146 -6.39 -2.66 -5.95
CA ALA A 146 -5.11 -3.35 -6.13
C ALA A 146 -4.97 -4.63 -5.30
N THR A 147 -5.64 -4.74 -4.14
CA THR A 147 -5.36 -5.80 -3.15
C THR A 147 -6.54 -6.72 -2.83
N GLU A 148 -7.79 -6.35 -3.18
CA GLU A 148 -8.99 -7.17 -2.88
C GLU A 148 -9.19 -8.32 -3.88
N VAL A 149 -8.11 -9.06 -4.21
CA VAL A 149 -8.13 -10.14 -5.21
C VAL A 149 -9.19 -11.21 -4.85
N LYS A 150 -9.23 -11.65 -3.60
CA LYS A 150 -10.19 -12.66 -3.15
C LYS A 150 -11.65 -12.21 -3.27
N LEU A 151 -11.92 -10.92 -3.08
CA LEU A 151 -13.26 -10.36 -3.28
C LEU A 151 -13.64 -10.42 -4.78
N PHE A 152 -12.72 -10.02 -5.65
CA PHE A 152 -12.95 -10.07 -7.09
C PHE A 152 -13.19 -11.51 -7.59
N GLU A 153 -12.41 -12.47 -7.12
CA GLU A 153 -12.59 -13.89 -7.41
C GLU A 153 -13.97 -14.42 -6.93
N ALA A 154 -14.39 -13.99 -5.73
CA ALA A 154 -15.68 -14.40 -5.16
C ALA A 154 -16.89 -13.89 -5.95
N ILE A 155 -16.78 -12.77 -6.66
CA ILE A 155 -17.83 -12.25 -7.54
C ILE A 155 -17.68 -12.69 -9.01
N GLY A 156 -16.78 -13.65 -9.28
CA GLY A 156 -16.61 -14.26 -10.59
C GLY A 156 -15.59 -13.57 -11.51
N GLU A 157 -14.86 -12.56 -11.00
CA GLU A 157 -13.76 -11.96 -11.74
C GLU A 157 -12.52 -12.85 -11.68
N THR A 158 -11.74 -12.89 -12.76
CA THR A 158 -10.45 -13.59 -12.76
C THR A 158 -9.30 -12.67 -12.35
N SER A 159 -8.18 -13.28 -11.94
CA SER A 159 -6.99 -12.52 -11.45
C SER A 159 -5.80 -12.66 -12.40
N THR A 160 -6.05 -12.78 -13.72
CA THR A 160 -4.99 -12.80 -14.71
C THR A 160 -4.32 -11.41 -14.82
N LEU A 161 -3.10 -11.37 -15.36
CA LEU A 161 -2.41 -10.09 -15.62
C LEU A 161 -3.23 -9.15 -16.52
N ARG A 162 -4.04 -9.71 -17.42
CA ARG A 162 -4.95 -8.96 -18.29
C ARG A 162 -6.05 -8.29 -17.47
N ASP A 163 -6.64 -9.01 -16.52
CA ASP A 163 -7.73 -8.50 -15.67
C ASP A 163 -7.21 -7.42 -14.72
N VAL A 164 -6.04 -7.62 -14.14
CA VAL A 164 -5.35 -6.60 -13.32
C VAL A 164 -5.08 -5.33 -14.15
N ALA A 165 -4.64 -5.47 -15.40
CA ALA A 165 -4.40 -4.34 -16.29
C ALA A 165 -5.70 -3.60 -16.66
N LEU A 166 -6.79 -4.36 -16.91
CA LEU A 166 -8.11 -3.80 -17.19
C LEU A 166 -8.66 -3.04 -15.97
N ARG A 167 -8.62 -3.66 -14.79
CA ARG A 167 -9.04 -3.04 -13.52
C ARG A 167 -8.30 -1.74 -13.26
N ARG A 168 -6.98 -1.73 -13.43
CA ARG A 168 -6.17 -0.51 -13.32
C ARG A 168 -6.59 0.56 -14.34
N LYS A 169 -6.86 0.18 -15.58
CA LYS A 169 -7.30 1.11 -16.63
C LYS A 169 -8.63 1.76 -16.27
N GLU A 170 -9.60 0.97 -15.83
CA GLU A 170 -10.92 1.49 -15.44
C GLU A 170 -10.84 2.36 -14.18
N LEU A 171 -10.03 1.99 -13.19
CA LEU A 171 -9.77 2.82 -12.03
C LEU A 171 -9.15 4.18 -12.42
N LEU A 172 -8.17 4.18 -13.31
CA LEU A 172 -7.55 5.43 -13.79
C LEU A 172 -8.57 6.30 -14.52
N ARG A 173 -9.46 5.71 -15.33
CA ARG A 173 -10.54 6.45 -15.99
C ARG A 173 -11.49 7.08 -14.96
N PHE A 174 -11.91 6.31 -13.97
CA PHE A 174 -12.76 6.78 -12.88
C PHE A 174 -12.12 7.95 -12.13
N LEU A 175 -10.87 7.78 -11.67
CA LEU A 175 -10.14 8.81 -10.94
C LEU A 175 -9.95 10.08 -11.79
N ARG A 176 -9.63 9.93 -13.08
CA ARG A 176 -9.47 11.08 -13.98
C ARG A 176 -10.76 11.89 -14.08
N THR A 177 -11.89 11.22 -14.29
CA THR A 177 -13.21 11.88 -14.38
C THR A 177 -13.59 12.55 -13.06
N ALA A 178 -13.25 11.95 -11.93
CA ALA A 178 -13.55 12.51 -10.62
C ALA A 178 -12.67 13.71 -10.26
N LEU A 179 -11.39 13.68 -10.63
CA LEU A 179 -10.38 14.61 -10.13
C LEU A 179 -10.08 15.78 -11.09
N ILE A 180 -10.19 15.56 -12.39
CA ILE A 180 -9.83 16.58 -13.37
C ILE A 180 -11.07 17.40 -13.75
N PRO A 181 -10.97 18.75 -13.76
CA PRO A 181 -12.09 19.65 -14.10
C PRO A 181 -12.69 19.39 -15.47
#